data_83ab52a73819b5cb63d91d6997dda53d
#
_entry.id   83ab52a73819b5cb63d91d6997dda53d
#
_cell.length_a   1.000
_cell.length_b   1.000
_cell.length_c   1.000
_cell.angle_alpha   90.00
_cell.angle_beta   90.00
_cell.angle_gamma   90.00
#
_symmetry.space_group_name_H-M   'P 1'
#
loop_
_entity.id
_entity.type
_entity.pdbx_description
1 polymer ?
#
loop_
_entity_poly.entity_id
_entity_poly.type
_entity_poly.pdbx_seq_one_letter_code
_entity_poly.pdbx_strand_id
1 'polypeptide(L)'
;MTEKIIKGKDFAFGYTEITKIGGTPDMLMDFGILRLKPAKTYEDHSNLERAFLLVYGEIQLDYGDQSVRIKRENCFDFAPWVLHVPGDLPVKITGIAEDSEITVNRTVNERKFEPKLYEPADSPSEYRGAGTMQETSTRIVRTTFNHENAPWANLVVGEVIGFPGKWSSYPPHHHPQPEIYYYKTENCFCLKNV
;
A
#
# COMPACT_ATOMS: atom_id res chain seq x y z
N MET A 1 -15.15 17.51 -0.62
CA MET A 1 -13.86 16.80 -0.90
C MET A 1 -13.82 16.50 -2.39
N THR A 2 -12.80 16.90 -3.11
CA THR A 2 -12.74 16.69 -4.57
C THR A 2 -12.12 15.32 -4.80
N GLU A 3 -12.91 14.39 -5.35
CA GLU A 3 -12.42 13.06 -5.70
C GLU A 3 -11.65 13.12 -7.01
N LYS A 4 -10.51 12.43 -7.08
CA LYS A 4 -9.72 12.25 -8.29
C LYS A 4 -9.63 10.77 -8.62
N ILE A 5 -10.26 10.36 -9.71
CA ILE A 5 -10.13 9.00 -10.24
C ILE A 5 -9.07 9.02 -11.33
N ILE A 6 -7.98 8.27 -11.12
CA ILE A 6 -6.96 8.02 -12.12
C ILE A 6 -7.22 6.64 -12.68
N LYS A 7 -7.70 6.55 -13.91
CA LYS A 7 -7.85 5.28 -14.62
C LYS A 7 -6.46 4.83 -15.08
N GLY A 8 -5.94 3.81 -14.41
CA GLY A 8 -4.64 3.22 -14.75
C GLY A 8 -4.73 2.31 -15.97
N LYS A 9 -3.71 2.40 -16.79
CA LYS A 9 -3.16 1.28 -17.55
C LYS A 9 -2.03 0.70 -16.69
N ASP A 10 -1.42 -0.41 -17.12
CA ASP A 10 -0.20 -0.89 -16.48
C ASP A 10 0.83 0.26 -16.39
N PHE A 11 1.33 0.50 -15.17
CA PHE A 11 2.32 1.54 -14.94
C PHE A 11 3.64 1.15 -15.63
N ALA A 12 4.36 2.13 -16.15
CA ALA A 12 5.69 1.91 -16.71
C ALA A 12 6.67 1.42 -15.64
N PHE A 13 7.75 0.76 -16.07
CA PHE A 13 8.86 0.45 -15.17
C PHE A 13 9.52 1.74 -14.67
N GLY A 14 9.96 1.73 -13.41
CA GLY A 14 10.40 2.88 -12.66
C GLY A 14 9.31 3.40 -11.72
N TYR A 15 9.55 4.56 -11.14
CA TYR A 15 8.60 5.20 -10.22
C TYR A 15 7.62 6.10 -10.99
N THR A 16 6.35 5.91 -10.75
CA THR A 16 5.26 6.77 -11.24
C THR A 16 4.61 7.48 -10.07
N GLU A 17 4.78 8.80 -9.98
CA GLU A 17 4.09 9.64 -8.99
C GLU A 17 2.62 9.80 -9.37
N ILE A 18 1.71 9.59 -8.42
CA ILE A 18 0.25 9.70 -8.61
C ILE A 18 -0.31 10.89 -7.86
N THR A 19 0.06 11.04 -6.57
CA THR A 19 -0.26 12.23 -5.76
C THR A 19 1.00 12.78 -5.13
N LYS A 20 0.94 14.06 -4.78
CA LYS A 20 2.00 14.78 -4.09
C LYS A 20 1.40 15.70 -3.02
N ILE A 21 2.06 15.79 -1.87
CA ILE A 21 1.73 16.73 -0.80
C ILE A 21 1.73 18.15 -1.37
N GLY A 22 0.69 18.93 -1.06
CA GLY A 22 0.50 20.26 -1.63
C GLY A 22 -0.03 20.27 -3.06
N GLY A 23 -0.35 19.10 -3.63
CA GLY A 23 -0.96 18.96 -4.95
C GLY A 23 -2.44 19.38 -4.98
N THR A 24 -3.10 19.15 -6.11
CA THR A 24 -4.53 19.44 -6.25
C THR A 24 -5.28 18.21 -6.77
N PRO A 25 -6.20 17.61 -5.97
CA PRO A 25 -6.43 17.89 -4.55
C PRO A 25 -5.22 17.50 -3.69
N ASP A 26 -5.01 18.21 -2.58
CA ASP A 26 -3.99 17.82 -1.61
C ASP A 26 -4.50 16.63 -0.79
N MET A 27 -3.85 15.49 -0.97
CA MET A 27 -4.18 14.26 -0.25
C MET A 27 -3.37 14.11 1.04
N LEU A 28 -2.57 15.12 1.42
CA LEU A 28 -1.66 15.13 2.57
C LEU A 28 -0.67 13.94 2.55
N MET A 29 -0.54 13.28 1.41
CA MET A 29 0.41 12.21 1.19
C MET A 29 0.88 12.14 -0.27
N ASP A 30 2.15 11.79 -0.45
CA ASP A 30 2.65 11.33 -1.74
C ASP A 30 2.28 9.87 -1.91
N PHE A 31 1.75 9.54 -3.06
CA PHE A 31 1.48 8.17 -3.44
C PHE A 31 2.00 7.90 -4.84
N GLY A 32 2.64 6.76 -5.02
CA GLY A 32 3.11 6.33 -6.32
C GLY A 32 3.27 4.83 -6.42
N ILE A 33 3.46 4.37 -7.65
CA ILE A 33 3.72 2.98 -7.99
C ILE A 33 5.14 2.85 -8.51
N LEU A 34 5.88 1.94 -7.94
CA LEU A 34 7.22 1.56 -8.35
C LEU A 34 7.18 0.18 -9.00
N ARG A 35 7.61 0.08 -10.26
CA ARG A 35 7.81 -1.21 -10.95
C ARG A 35 9.27 -1.43 -11.26
N LEU A 36 9.80 -2.58 -10.89
CA LEU A 36 11.20 -2.92 -11.07
C LEU A 36 11.39 -4.21 -11.86
N LYS A 37 12.32 -4.14 -12.82
CA LYS A 37 12.92 -5.30 -13.48
C LYS A 37 14.09 -5.86 -12.67
N PRO A 38 14.58 -7.08 -12.98
CA PRO A 38 15.78 -7.64 -12.36
C PRO A 38 16.96 -6.67 -12.39
N ALA A 39 17.68 -6.58 -11.29
CA ALA A 39 18.85 -5.73 -11.08
C ALA A 39 18.62 -4.21 -11.24
N LYS A 40 17.37 -3.76 -11.42
CA LYS A 40 17.06 -2.33 -11.37
C LYS A 40 16.84 -1.90 -9.94
N THR A 41 17.35 -0.72 -9.61
CA THR A 41 17.32 -0.16 -8.26
C THR A 41 16.49 1.12 -8.23
N TYR A 42 15.90 1.35 -7.07
CA TYR A 42 15.25 2.60 -6.68
C TYR A 42 15.79 3.00 -5.30
N GLU A 43 16.20 4.24 -5.16
CA GLU A 43 16.68 4.79 -3.89
C GLU A 43 15.74 5.91 -3.42
N ASP A 44 15.39 5.86 -2.15
CA ASP A 44 14.53 6.84 -1.51
C ASP A 44 15.26 7.47 -0.31
N HIS A 45 15.51 8.77 -0.41
CA HIS A 45 16.17 9.58 0.61
C HIS A 45 15.22 10.64 1.20
N SER A 46 13.91 10.44 1.06
CA SER A 46 12.91 11.38 1.54
C SER A 46 12.98 11.56 3.06
N ASN A 47 12.77 12.79 3.51
CA ASN A 47 12.63 13.12 4.93
C ASN A 47 11.21 12.89 5.48
N LEU A 48 10.32 12.29 4.69
CA LEU A 48 8.96 11.94 5.07
C LEU A 48 8.91 10.56 5.74
N GLU A 49 7.89 10.28 6.53
CA GLU A 49 7.49 8.91 6.87
C GLU A 49 7.13 8.16 5.60
N ARG A 50 7.58 6.90 5.47
CA ARG A 50 7.35 6.10 4.27
C ARG A 50 6.88 4.70 4.58
N ALA A 51 5.97 4.20 3.72
CA ALA A 51 5.57 2.81 3.70
C ALA A 51 5.67 2.26 2.27
N PHE A 52 6.36 1.13 2.12
CA PHE A 52 6.56 0.41 0.87
C PHE A 52 5.84 -0.94 0.97
N LEU A 53 4.72 -1.10 0.26
CA LEU A 53 3.97 -2.36 0.23
C LEU A 53 4.27 -3.12 -1.06
N LEU A 54 4.77 -4.34 -0.93
CA LEU A 54 4.98 -5.24 -2.08
C LEU A 54 3.63 -5.78 -2.55
N VAL A 55 3.22 -5.39 -3.76
CA VAL A 55 1.98 -5.86 -4.39
C VAL A 55 2.18 -7.26 -4.95
N TYR A 56 3.26 -7.45 -5.71
CA TYR A 56 3.72 -8.76 -6.20
C TYR A 56 5.19 -8.68 -6.63
N GLY A 57 5.82 -9.82 -6.81
CA GLY A 57 7.18 -9.96 -7.31
C GLY A 57 8.16 -10.35 -6.22
N GLU A 58 9.43 -10.06 -6.46
CA GLU A 58 10.53 -10.37 -5.55
C GLU A 58 11.56 -9.24 -5.60
N ILE A 59 11.93 -8.74 -4.43
CA ILE A 59 12.81 -7.59 -4.28
C ILE A 59 13.79 -7.79 -3.12
N GLN A 60 14.92 -7.10 -3.20
CA GLN A 60 15.84 -6.87 -2.10
C GLN A 60 15.55 -5.48 -1.51
N LEU A 61 15.42 -5.41 -0.18
CA LEU A 61 15.30 -4.17 0.60
C LEU A 61 16.58 -3.97 1.39
N ASP A 62 17.22 -2.81 1.21
CA ASP A 62 18.37 -2.37 2.00
C ASP A 62 17.96 -1.09 2.74
N TYR A 63 17.99 -1.12 4.10
CA TYR A 63 17.65 0.01 4.96
C TYR A 63 18.36 -0.08 6.30
N GLY A 64 18.96 1.01 6.77
CA GLY A 64 19.86 0.95 7.93
C GLY A 64 20.93 -0.12 7.74
N ASP A 65 21.09 -0.99 8.73
CA ASP A 65 22.00 -2.13 8.68
C ASP A 65 21.35 -3.43 8.17
N GLN A 66 20.13 -3.33 7.67
CA GLN A 66 19.34 -4.49 7.21
C GLN A 66 19.43 -4.66 5.70
N SER A 67 19.49 -5.92 5.27
CA SER A 67 19.45 -6.32 3.87
C SER A 67 18.59 -7.58 3.77
N VAL A 68 17.35 -7.43 3.31
CA VAL A 68 16.33 -8.49 3.37
C VAL A 68 15.72 -8.72 2.01
N ARG A 69 15.65 -9.98 1.59
CA ARG A 69 14.94 -10.40 0.39
C ARG A 69 13.53 -10.82 0.73
N ILE A 70 12.54 -10.23 0.06
CA ILE A 70 11.14 -10.53 0.24
C ILE A 70 10.48 -10.91 -1.09
N LYS A 71 9.47 -11.78 -1.02
CA LYS A 71 8.73 -12.27 -2.18
C LYS A 71 7.24 -12.32 -1.88
N ARG A 72 6.42 -11.93 -2.86
CA ARG A 72 4.98 -12.08 -2.85
C ARG A 72 4.51 -12.49 -4.25
N GLU A 73 3.83 -13.62 -4.37
CA GLU A 73 3.43 -14.14 -5.69
C GLU A 73 2.31 -13.29 -6.30
N ASN A 74 1.31 -12.94 -5.50
CA ASN A 74 0.20 -12.06 -5.89
C ASN A 74 -0.45 -11.44 -4.66
N CYS A 75 -1.24 -10.38 -4.87
CA CYS A 75 -1.92 -9.67 -3.78
C CYS A 75 -3.26 -10.29 -3.37
N PHE A 76 -3.80 -11.25 -4.11
CA PHE A 76 -5.10 -11.85 -3.82
C PHE A 76 -5.01 -12.96 -2.78
N ASP A 77 -4.06 -13.87 -2.96
CA ASP A 77 -3.92 -15.08 -2.13
C ASP A 77 -2.97 -14.87 -0.94
N PHE A 78 -1.97 -14.00 -1.09
CA PHE A 78 -0.92 -13.81 -0.10
C PHE A 78 -1.07 -12.48 0.62
N ALA A 79 -0.83 -12.46 1.93
CA ALA A 79 -0.76 -11.23 2.70
C ALA A 79 0.50 -10.39 2.34
N PRO A 80 0.47 -9.06 2.56
CA PRO A 80 1.54 -8.18 2.11
C PRO A 80 2.79 -8.25 2.99
N TRP A 81 3.94 -7.90 2.38
CA TRP A 81 5.12 -7.40 3.04
C TRP A 81 5.06 -5.87 2.99
N VAL A 82 5.30 -5.21 4.12
CA VAL A 82 5.31 -3.74 4.18
C VAL A 82 6.52 -3.27 4.98
N LEU A 83 7.40 -2.50 4.34
CA LEU A 83 8.46 -1.80 5.05
C LEU A 83 7.95 -0.41 5.46
N HIS A 84 7.97 -0.10 6.75
CA HIS A 84 7.62 1.19 7.34
C HIS A 84 8.87 1.83 7.96
N VAL A 85 9.19 3.05 7.52
CA VAL A 85 10.40 3.74 7.96
C VAL A 85 10.13 5.21 8.28
N PRO A 86 10.88 5.78 9.26
CA PRO A 86 10.86 7.22 9.55
C PRO A 86 11.47 8.04 8.42
N GLY A 87 11.34 9.36 8.50
CA GLY A 87 12.08 10.30 7.67
C GLY A 87 13.60 10.11 7.79
N ASP A 88 14.32 10.52 6.77
CA ASP A 88 15.79 10.56 6.70
C ASP A 88 16.53 9.19 6.71
N LEU A 89 15.83 8.05 6.85
CA LEU A 89 16.46 6.74 6.72
C LEU A 89 16.54 6.34 5.24
N PRO A 90 17.73 6.26 4.60
CA PRO A 90 17.84 5.81 3.22
C PRO A 90 17.26 4.41 3.03
N VAL A 91 16.47 4.23 1.97
CA VAL A 91 15.94 2.93 1.55
C VAL A 91 16.34 2.67 0.12
N LYS A 92 16.93 1.51 -0.15
CA LYS A 92 17.22 1.04 -1.51
C LYS A 92 16.41 -0.21 -1.78
N ILE A 93 15.73 -0.24 -2.92
CA ILE A 93 14.93 -1.36 -3.39
C ILE A 93 15.51 -1.86 -4.70
N THR A 94 15.85 -3.14 -4.77
CA THR A 94 16.39 -3.78 -5.97
C THR A 94 15.43 -4.86 -6.46
N GLY A 95 15.02 -4.80 -7.71
CA GLY A 95 14.20 -5.84 -8.33
C GLY A 95 14.97 -7.16 -8.51
N ILE A 96 14.29 -8.29 -8.25
CA ILE A 96 14.84 -9.64 -8.43
C ILE A 96 14.01 -10.40 -9.46
N ALA A 97 12.68 -10.38 -9.33
CA ALA A 97 11.79 -10.99 -10.32
C ALA A 97 11.75 -10.17 -11.63
N GLU A 98 11.28 -10.79 -12.70
CA GLU A 98 11.12 -10.14 -14.02
C GLU A 98 10.24 -8.90 -13.96
N ASP A 99 9.29 -8.88 -13.02
CA ASP A 99 8.42 -7.75 -12.72
C ASP A 99 8.08 -7.76 -11.23
N SER A 100 8.30 -6.65 -10.57
CA SER A 100 7.91 -6.44 -9.18
C SER A 100 7.21 -5.10 -9.06
N GLU A 101 6.09 -5.07 -8.34
CA GLU A 101 5.29 -3.86 -8.15
C GLU A 101 5.16 -3.53 -6.67
N ILE A 102 5.42 -2.29 -6.33
CA ILE A 102 5.43 -1.77 -4.98
C ILE A 102 4.61 -0.48 -4.93
N THR A 103 3.74 -0.32 -3.94
CA THR A 103 3.18 1.01 -3.62
C THR A 103 4.16 1.76 -2.74
N VAL A 104 4.34 3.04 -3.04
CA VAL A 104 5.18 3.95 -2.27
C VAL A 104 4.30 5.03 -1.68
N ASN A 105 4.19 5.04 -0.35
CA ASN A 105 3.35 5.96 0.40
C ASN A 105 4.24 6.84 1.27
N ARG A 106 4.04 8.17 1.26
CA ARG A 106 4.81 9.10 2.08
C ARG A 106 3.89 10.15 2.69
N THR A 107 4.17 10.53 3.94
CA THR A 107 3.50 11.64 4.60
C THR A 107 4.44 12.39 5.53
N VAL A 108 4.06 13.59 5.91
CA VAL A 108 4.81 14.36 6.91
C VAL A 108 4.66 13.70 8.27
N ASN A 109 5.78 13.43 8.93
CA ASN A 109 5.81 12.97 10.31
C ASN A 109 7.14 13.40 10.95
N GLU A 110 7.07 14.16 12.03
CA GLU A 110 8.23 14.64 12.77
C GLU A 110 8.69 13.67 13.88
N ARG A 111 7.89 12.61 14.13
CA ARG A 111 8.22 11.61 15.16
C ARG A 111 9.37 10.73 14.69
N LYS A 112 10.26 10.43 15.63
CA LYS A 112 11.32 9.43 15.42
C LYS A 112 10.79 8.07 15.88
N PHE A 113 11.02 7.06 15.04
CA PHE A 113 10.68 5.68 15.34
C PHE A 113 11.65 4.74 14.61
N GLU A 114 11.71 3.50 15.06
CA GLU A 114 12.56 2.48 14.43
C GLU A 114 11.89 1.93 13.16
N PRO A 115 12.66 1.66 12.12
CA PRO A 115 12.13 1.02 10.91
C PRO A 115 11.57 -0.37 11.26
N LYS A 116 10.45 -0.72 10.65
CA LYS A 116 9.83 -2.03 10.83
C LYS A 116 9.45 -2.65 9.49
N LEU A 117 9.91 -3.87 9.26
CA LEU A 117 9.41 -4.72 8.19
C LEU A 117 8.28 -5.58 8.77
N TYR A 118 7.05 -5.32 8.29
CA TYR A 118 5.89 -6.14 8.60
C TYR A 118 5.86 -7.32 7.63
N GLU A 119 5.80 -8.51 8.20
CA GLU A 119 5.69 -9.77 7.47
C GLU A 119 4.23 -10.12 7.15
N PRO A 120 3.94 -11.07 6.26
CA PRO A 120 2.58 -11.53 5.97
C PRO A 120 1.78 -11.91 7.23
N ALA A 121 2.44 -12.47 8.25
CA ALA A 121 1.80 -12.84 9.51
C ALA A 121 1.34 -11.63 10.35
N ASP A 122 1.93 -10.45 10.15
CA ASP A 122 1.52 -9.21 10.81
C ASP A 122 0.23 -8.61 10.24
N SER A 123 -0.24 -9.14 9.09
CA SER A 123 -1.46 -8.68 8.41
C SER A 123 -2.48 -9.81 8.32
N PRO A 124 -3.10 -10.22 9.45
CA PRO A 124 -4.07 -11.32 9.45
C PRO A 124 -5.29 -10.99 8.59
N SER A 125 -5.84 -12.03 7.96
CA SER A 125 -7.05 -11.91 7.14
C SER A 125 -8.29 -11.89 8.02
N GLU A 126 -9.00 -10.77 8.04
CA GLU A 126 -10.28 -10.61 8.72
C GLU A 126 -11.42 -10.70 7.70
N TYR A 127 -12.35 -11.64 7.91
CA TYR A 127 -13.54 -11.77 7.06
C TYR A 127 -14.63 -10.83 7.55
N ARG A 128 -14.59 -9.56 7.13
CA ARG A 128 -15.59 -8.55 7.52
C ARG A 128 -16.87 -8.70 6.72
N GLY A 129 -17.99 -8.54 7.40
CA GLY A 129 -19.35 -8.70 6.82
C GLY A 129 -19.82 -10.15 6.68
N ALA A 130 -19.00 -11.13 7.07
CA ALA A 130 -19.39 -12.53 7.08
C ALA A 130 -20.57 -12.78 8.05
N GLY A 131 -21.51 -13.63 7.66
CA GLY A 131 -22.70 -13.95 8.45
C GLY A 131 -23.77 -12.86 8.47
N THR A 132 -23.59 -11.75 7.74
CA THR A 132 -24.53 -10.62 7.72
C THR A 132 -25.01 -10.31 6.31
N MET A 133 -26.24 -9.73 6.19
CA MET A 133 -26.78 -9.20 4.94
C MET A 133 -26.64 -10.15 3.74
N GLN A 134 -26.90 -11.44 3.94
CA GLN A 134 -26.77 -12.48 2.90
C GLN A 134 -25.38 -12.47 2.24
N GLU A 135 -24.33 -12.20 3.01
CA GLU A 135 -22.93 -12.17 2.54
C GLU A 135 -22.63 -11.10 1.47
N THR A 136 -23.51 -10.11 1.28
CA THR A 136 -23.38 -9.12 0.20
C THR A 136 -22.16 -8.19 0.37
N SER A 137 -21.65 -8.06 1.60
CA SER A 137 -20.48 -7.21 1.91
C SER A 137 -19.28 -7.98 2.47
N THR A 138 -19.28 -9.29 2.34
CA THR A 138 -18.17 -10.13 2.79
C THR A 138 -16.94 -9.86 1.96
N ARG A 139 -15.86 -9.51 2.64
CA ARG A 139 -14.55 -9.21 2.08
C ARG A 139 -13.45 -9.60 3.06
N ILE A 140 -12.24 -9.76 2.59
CA ILE A 140 -11.08 -9.92 3.46
C ILE A 140 -10.45 -8.54 3.66
N VAL A 141 -10.22 -8.16 4.90
CA VAL A 141 -9.46 -6.96 5.28
C VAL A 141 -8.17 -7.38 5.94
N ARG A 142 -7.05 -6.87 5.48
CA ARG A 142 -5.72 -7.08 6.04
C ARG A 142 -5.15 -5.72 6.42
N THR A 143 -5.20 -5.38 7.69
CA THR A 143 -4.59 -4.15 8.21
C THR A 143 -3.17 -4.47 8.65
N THR A 144 -2.18 -3.89 7.97
CA THR A 144 -0.78 -4.10 8.34
C THR A 144 -0.43 -3.27 9.56
N PHE A 145 -0.67 -1.96 9.50
CA PHE A 145 -0.53 -1.10 10.66
C PHE A 145 -1.53 0.05 10.67
N ASN A 146 -1.88 0.46 11.87
CA ASN A 146 -2.76 1.56 12.19
C ASN A 146 -2.29 2.21 13.52
N HIS A 147 -3.07 3.13 14.07
CA HIS A 147 -2.74 3.83 15.31
C HIS A 147 -2.67 2.91 16.56
N GLU A 148 -3.22 1.70 16.51
CA GLU A 148 -3.19 0.75 17.63
C GLU A 148 -1.84 0.04 17.75
N ASN A 149 -1.28 -0.41 16.60
CA ASN A 149 -0.01 -1.15 16.57
C ASN A 149 1.19 -0.31 16.13
N ALA A 150 0.95 0.93 15.64
CA ALA A 150 1.95 1.91 15.26
C ALA A 150 1.49 3.35 15.65
N PRO A 151 1.38 3.66 16.96
CA PRO A 151 0.85 4.96 17.43
C PRO A 151 1.74 6.16 17.04
N TRP A 152 2.96 5.92 16.60
CA TRP A 152 3.88 6.91 16.08
C TRP A 152 3.65 7.25 14.61
N ALA A 153 2.90 6.42 13.87
CA ALA A 153 2.66 6.60 12.43
C ALA A 153 1.61 7.68 12.17
N ASN A 154 1.77 8.38 11.05
CA ASN A 154 0.73 9.21 10.43
C ASN A 154 0.08 8.50 9.22
N LEU A 155 0.64 7.37 8.79
CA LEU A 155 0.05 6.48 7.79
C LEU A 155 -0.76 5.36 8.46
N VAL A 156 -1.80 4.93 7.78
CA VAL A 156 -2.48 3.65 8.01
C VAL A 156 -2.39 2.87 6.70
N VAL A 157 -1.92 1.64 6.75
CA VAL A 157 -1.69 0.82 5.56
C VAL A 157 -2.34 -0.55 5.71
N GLY A 158 -3.04 -0.94 4.69
CA GLY A 158 -3.70 -2.24 4.61
C GLY A 158 -4.23 -2.51 3.20
N GLU A 159 -4.92 -3.61 3.06
CA GLU A 159 -5.55 -4.00 1.80
C GLU A 159 -6.92 -4.64 2.03
N VAL A 160 -7.77 -4.56 1.03
CA VAL A 160 -9.08 -5.19 1.00
C VAL A 160 -9.18 -6.09 -0.22
N ILE A 161 -9.47 -7.37 0.00
CA ILE A 161 -9.74 -8.33 -1.06
C ILE A 161 -11.26 -8.46 -1.19
N GLY A 162 -11.79 -7.90 -2.27
CA GLY A 162 -13.20 -7.99 -2.63
C GLY A 162 -13.50 -9.28 -3.39
N PHE A 163 -14.69 -9.81 -3.20
CA PHE A 163 -15.20 -10.96 -3.98
C PHE A 163 -16.12 -10.47 -5.10
N PRO A 164 -16.20 -11.19 -6.23
CA PRO A 164 -17.11 -10.84 -7.31
C PRO A 164 -18.57 -10.69 -6.83
N GLY A 165 -19.23 -9.60 -7.24
CA GLY A 165 -20.62 -9.32 -6.89
C GLY A 165 -20.86 -8.86 -5.46
N LYS A 166 -19.80 -8.62 -4.67
CA LYS A 166 -19.91 -8.13 -3.29
C LYS A 166 -19.39 -6.71 -3.15
N TRP A 167 -19.86 -6.00 -2.13
CA TRP A 167 -19.37 -4.67 -1.78
C TRP A 167 -17.99 -4.75 -1.13
N SER A 168 -17.07 -3.90 -1.56
CA SER A 168 -15.73 -3.79 -0.98
C SER A 168 -15.72 -3.01 0.34
N SER A 169 -16.78 -2.25 0.64
CA SER A 169 -16.94 -1.50 1.88
C SER A 169 -18.42 -1.39 2.24
N TYR A 170 -18.74 -1.49 3.54
CA TYR A 170 -20.10 -1.36 4.06
C TYR A 170 -20.05 -1.13 5.58
N PRO A 171 -20.92 -0.28 6.17
CA PRO A 171 -21.82 0.66 5.48
C PRO A 171 -21.05 1.81 4.80
N PRO A 172 -21.66 2.52 3.84
CA PRO A 172 -21.07 3.74 3.30
C PRO A 172 -20.80 4.74 4.42
N HIS A 173 -19.60 5.30 4.46
CA HIS A 173 -19.19 6.26 5.47
C HIS A 173 -18.11 7.19 4.91
N HIS A 174 -17.86 8.29 5.60
CA HIS A 174 -16.73 9.18 5.33
C HIS A 174 -16.05 9.54 6.65
N HIS A 175 -14.81 9.96 6.55
CA HIS A 175 -14.00 10.48 7.65
C HIS A 175 -13.14 11.64 7.16
N PRO A 176 -12.64 12.49 8.07
CA PRO A 176 -11.88 13.69 7.70
C PRO A 176 -10.51 13.38 7.12
N GLN A 177 -9.95 12.19 7.42
CA GLN A 177 -8.64 11.80 6.92
C GLN A 177 -8.73 11.47 5.42
N PRO A 178 -7.80 11.96 4.60
CA PRO A 178 -7.75 11.59 3.20
C PRO A 178 -7.39 10.11 3.03
N GLU A 179 -7.95 9.50 2.01
CA GLU A 179 -7.68 8.12 1.64
C GLU A 179 -7.27 7.99 0.19
N ILE A 180 -6.36 7.06 -0.09
CA ILE A 180 -5.98 6.67 -1.44
C ILE A 180 -6.24 5.17 -1.58
N TYR A 181 -7.06 4.82 -2.56
CA TYR A 181 -7.31 3.43 -2.94
C TYR A 181 -6.61 3.11 -4.24
N TYR A 182 -5.73 2.13 -4.21
CA TYR A 182 -5.15 1.52 -5.39
C TYR A 182 -5.90 0.22 -5.70
N TYR A 183 -6.63 0.20 -6.81
CA TYR A 183 -7.40 -0.96 -7.24
C TYR A 183 -6.61 -1.81 -8.21
N LYS A 184 -6.51 -3.10 -7.93
CA LYS A 184 -5.97 -4.11 -8.83
C LYS A 184 -7.02 -5.19 -9.07
N THR A 185 -7.23 -5.53 -10.33
CA THR A 185 -8.25 -6.51 -10.74
C THR A 185 -7.68 -7.41 -11.81
N GLU A 186 -8.02 -8.68 -11.79
CA GLU A 186 -7.55 -9.62 -12.80
C GLU A 186 -8.39 -9.59 -14.08
N ASN A 187 -9.66 -9.37 -14.05
CA ASN A 187 -10.54 -9.30 -15.22
C ASN A 187 -11.87 -8.64 -14.85
N CYS A 188 -11.89 -7.66 -13.98
CA CYS A 188 -13.09 -7.07 -13.44
C CYS A 188 -13.25 -5.60 -13.78
N PHE A 189 -14.50 -5.20 -13.91
CA PHE A 189 -14.92 -3.82 -13.91
C PHE A 189 -15.26 -3.40 -12.48
N CYS A 190 -14.55 -2.42 -11.92
CA CYS A 190 -14.86 -1.86 -10.62
C CYS A 190 -15.65 -0.56 -10.79
N LEU A 191 -16.85 -0.50 -10.19
CA LEU A 191 -17.58 0.74 -9.99
C LEU A 191 -17.36 1.20 -8.55
N LYS A 192 -16.85 2.41 -8.39
CA LYS A 192 -16.87 3.12 -7.12
C LYS A 192 -18.03 4.11 -7.15
N ASN A 193 -19.02 3.92 -6.28
CA ASN A 193 -19.97 4.98 -5.96
C ASN A 193 -19.37 5.83 -4.84
N VAL A 194 -19.30 7.10 -5.07
CA VAL A 194 -18.83 8.13 -4.14
C VAL A 194 -20.01 8.74 -3.42
#